data_dc41619f4c176c64ad3da3c0c97af962
#
_entry.id   dc41619f4c176c64ad3da3c0c97af962
#
_cell.length_a   1.000
_cell.length_b   1.000
_cell.length_c   1.000
_cell.angle_alpha   90.00
_cell.angle_beta   90.00
_cell.angle_gamma   90.00
#
_symmetry.space_group_name_H-M   'P 1'
#
loop_
_entity.id
_entity.type
_entity.pdbx_description
1 polymer ?
#
loop_
_entity_poly.entity_id
_entity_poly.type
_entity_poly.pdbx_seq_one_letter_code
_entity_poly.pdbx_strand_id
1 'polypeptide(L)'
;ISISVLNKERLEDIGAVSFEQLSSSIPGFFVAKGVQETSIYMRGVGSGTNKGFDQSVAQFVDGMYVGKGYQYQMPLLDFERIEVLRGPQSVLFGKNTIGGVVNITTSSPNIGSEFEGMVSAEYVPDWNSRKTQLAATLPVSDTLALRVAAGRTETDGFVDNVYTRDTEPQVEMSAVRVSALWTPDDDTEVSLKVALGDTERRGQAGTVSNWDRLVTVPQ
;
A
#
# COMPACT_ATOMS: atom_id res chain seq x y z
N ILE A 1 17.68 -16.85 5.01
CA ILE A 1 16.57 -15.97 4.56
C ILE A 1 15.51 -16.03 5.65
N SER A 2 15.04 -14.88 6.09
CA SER A 2 13.94 -14.77 7.05
C SER A 2 12.73 -14.21 6.32
N ILE A 3 11.64 -14.97 6.30
CA ILE A 3 10.41 -14.61 5.60
C ILE A 3 9.31 -14.43 6.65
N SER A 4 8.55 -13.35 6.55
CA SER A 4 7.28 -13.16 7.26
C SER A 4 6.16 -13.13 6.24
N VAL A 5 5.15 -13.97 6.45
CA VAL A 5 3.95 -14.02 5.60
C VAL A 5 2.77 -13.55 6.43
N LEU A 6 2.06 -12.56 5.92
CA LEU A 6 0.83 -12.04 6.47
C LEU A 6 -0.29 -12.35 5.48
N ASN A 7 -1.14 -13.30 5.81
CA ASN A 7 -2.34 -13.61 5.06
C ASN A 7 -3.46 -12.61 5.39
N LYS A 8 -4.55 -12.67 4.65
CA LYS A 8 -5.70 -11.77 4.79
C LYS A 8 -6.21 -11.73 6.24
N GLU A 9 -6.42 -12.88 6.87
CA GLU A 9 -6.90 -12.97 8.25
C GLU A 9 -5.95 -12.26 9.23
N ARG A 10 -4.64 -12.47 9.08
CA ARG A 10 -3.65 -11.82 9.95
C ARG A 10 -3.58 -10.31 9.73
N LEU A 11 -3.78 -9.85 8.49
CA LEU A 11 -3.83 -8.42 8.17
C LEU A 11 -5.07 -7.75 8.77
N GLU A 12 -6.21 -8.44 8.76
CA GLU A 12 -7.44 -8.01 9.40
C GLU A 12 -7.30 -7.98 10.93
N ASP A 13 -6.73 -9.02 11.54
CA ASP A 13 -6.50 -9.11 13.00
C ASP A 13 -5.64 -7.96 13.55
N ILE A 14 -4.60 -7.55 12.82
CA ILE A 14 -3.72 -6.46 13.23
C ILE A 14 -4.24 -5.09 12.79
N GLY A 15 -5.38 -5.03 12.10
CA GLY A 15 -5.96 -3.81 11.56
C GLY A 15 -5.02 -3.11 10.58
N ALA A 16 -4.17 -3.86 9.85
CA ALA A 16 -3.17 -3.28 8.97
C ALA A 16 -3.82 -2.75 7.69
N VAL A 17 -3.97 -1.46 7.62
CA VAL A 17 -4.51 -0.74 6.45
C VAL A 17 -3.43 0.01 5.67
N SER A 18 -2.21 0.05 6.20
CA SER A 18 -1.07 0.71 5.59
C SER A 18 0.26 -0.01 5.85
N PHE A 19 1.27 0.29 5.06
CA PHE A 19 2.63 -0.24 5.27
C PHE A 19 3.23 0.15 6.62
N GLU A 20 2.88 1.30 7.15
CA GLU A 20 3.35 1.78 8.44
C GLU A 20 2.87 0.87 9.58
N GLN A 21 1.64 0.43 9.51
CA GLN A 21 1.06 -0.50 10.51
C GLN A 21 1.71 -1.88 10.43
N LEU A 22 2.12 -2.32 9.24
CA LEU A 22 2.90 -3.56 9.09
C LEU A 22 4.24 -3.47 9.82
N SER A 23 4.84 -2.28 9.92
CA SER A 23 6.14 -2.11 10.59
C SER A 23 6.10 -2.47 12.08
N SER A 24 4.96 -2.28 12.74
CA SER A 24 4.79 -2.68 14.14
C SER A 24 4.73 -4.19 14.36
N SER A 25 4.38 -4.95 13.32
CA SER A 25 4.16 -6.40 13.39
C SER A 25 5.32 -7.23 12.85
N ILE A 26 6.27 -6.60 12.12
CA ILE A 26 7.37 -7.31 11.47
C ILE A 26 8.71 -6.82 12.04
N PRO A 27 9.43 -7.63 12.80
CA PRO A 27 10.72 -7.25 13.35
C PRO A 27 11.75 -6.88 12.28
N GLY A 28 12.40 -5.72 12.45
CA GLY A 28 13.42 -5.22 11.52
C GLY A 28 12.87 -4.69 10.21
N PHE A 29 11.56 -4.49 10.10
CA PHE A 29 10.89 -3.80 9.02
C PHE A 29 10.44 -2.43 9.53
N PHE A 30 10.83 -1.38 8.83
CA PHE A 30 10.49 -0.01 9.20
C PHE A 30 10.09 0.79 7.96
N VAL A 31 9.04 1.56 8.08
CA VAL A 31 8.54 2.44 7.02
C VAL A 31 8.73 3.88 7.45
N ALA A 32 9.52 4.62 6.70
CA ALA A 32 9.72 6.05 6.87
C ALA A 32 8.86 6.80 5.84
N LYS A 33 7.90 7.56 6.35
CA LYS A 33 7.05 8.41 5.52
C LYS A 33 7.69 9.78 5.40
N GLY A 34 8.21 10.08 4.22
CA GLY A 34 8.66 11.42 3.87
C GLY A 34 7.51 12.27 3.33
N VAL A 35 7.78 13.56 3.13
CA VAL A 35 6.81 14.52 2.60
C VAL A 35 6.21 14.08 1.25
N GLN A 36 7.04 13.50 0.40
CA GLN A 36 6.66 13.15 -0.97
C GLN A 36 6.87 11.68 -1.30
N GLU A 37 7.59 10.93 -0.48
CA GLU A 37 7.94 9.55 -0.72
C GLU A 37 7.90 8.74 0.56
N THR A 38 7.57 7.48 0.42
CA THR A 38 7.68 6.47 1.47
C THR A 38 8.92 5.63 1.20
N SER A 39 9.75 5.43 2.21
CA SER A 39 10.92 4.57 2.16
C SER A 39 10.76 3.40 3.09
N ILE A 40 11.14 2.23 2.61
CA ILE A 40 11.15 1.00 3.39
C ILE A 40 12.59 0.67 3.79
N TYR A 41 12.75 0.31 5.05
CA TYR A 41 14.01 -0.15 5.62
C TYR A 41 13.84 -1.56 6.14
N MET A 42 14.79 -2.43 5.82
CA MET A 42 14.88 -3.77 6.38
C MET A 42 16.23 -3.96 7.08
N ARG A 43 16.21 -4.29 8.37
CA ARG A 43 17.42 -4.45 9.18
C ARG A 43 18.38 -3.25 9.07
N GLY A 44 17.83 -2.04 8.99
CA GLY A 44 18.60 -0.80 8.84
C GLY A 44 19.04 -0.46 7.42
N VAL A 45 18.81 -1.33 6.43
CA VAL A 45 19.13 -1.08 5.02
C VAL A 45 17.93 -0.46 4.31
N GLY A 46 18.11 0.71 3.71
CA GLY A 46 17.08 1.45 2.96
C GLY A 46 17.73 2.56 2.13
N SER A 47 17.00 3.11 1.15
CA SER A 47 17.54 4.12 0.22
C SER A 47 17.28 5.57 0.63
N GLY A 48 16.60 5.80 1.75
CA GLY A 48 16.17 7.14 2.13
C GLY A 48 15.02 7.66 1.24
N THR A 49 14.74 8.96 1.39
CA THR A 49 13.60 9.62 0.73
C THR A 49 14.02 10.41 -0.52
N ASN A 50 15.05 9.97 -1.24
CA ASN A 50 15.51 10.63 -2.46
C ASN A 50 14.76 10.11 -3.68
N LYS A 51 14.00 10.98 -4.34
CA LYS A 51 13.19 10.66 -5.53
C LYS A 51 13.98 10.12 -6.73
N GLY A 52 15.28 10.44 -6.82
CA GLY A 52 16.13 10.03 -7.92
C GLY A 52 16.50 8.55 -7.89
N PHE A 53 16.44 7.91 -6.74
CA PHE A 53 16.89 6.54 -6.57
C PHE A 53 15.71 5.55 -6.49
N ASP A 54 15.96 4.36 -7.02
CA ASP A 54 15.11 3.21 -6.71
C ASP A 54 15.36 2.77 -5.26
N GLN A 55 14.33 2.24 -4.63
CA GLN A 55 14.43 1.78 -3.25
C GLN A 55 15.29 0.50 -3.17
N SER A 56 16.12 0.38 -2.12
CA SER A 56 16.94 -0.82 -1.87
C SER A 56 16.14 -1.99 -1.28
N VAL A 57 14.92 -1.74 -0.85
CA VAL A 57 13.91 -2.76 -0.55
C VAL A 57 12.90 -2.73 -1.68
N ALA A 58 12.90 -3.73 -2.53
CA ALA A 58 12.00 -3.78 -3.67
C ALA A 58 10.59 -4.16 -3.24
N GLN A 59 9.61 -3.57 -3.90
CA GLN A 59 8.22 -3.98 -3.79
C GLN A 59 7.76 -4.61 -5.09
N PHE A 60 7.02 -5.69 -4.97
CA PHE A 60 6.33 -6.35 -6.07
C PHE A 60 4.84 -6.41 -5.75
N VAL A 61 4.02 -6.18 -6.75
CA VAL A 61 2.55 -6.33 -6.68
C VAL A 61 2.15 -7.26 -7.82
N ASP A 62 1.62 -8.42 -7.49
CA ASP A 62 1.27 -9.47 -8.47
C ASP A 62 2.42 -9.78 -9.46
N GLY A 63 3.65 -9.83 -8.94
CA GLY A 63 4.86 -10.08 -9.72
C GLY A 63 5.41 -8.86 -10.49
N MET A 64 4.72 -7.73 -10.50
CA MET A 64 5.19 -6.49 -11.13
C MET A 64 6.06 -5.68 -10.17
N TYR A 65 7.24 -5.28 -10.62
CA TYR A 65 8.14 -4.45 -9.84
C TYR A 65 7.63 -3.01 -9.67
N VAL A 66 7.57 -2.58 -8.44
CA VAL A 66 7.21 -1.22 -8.02
C VAL A 66 8.43 -0.60 -7.32
N GLY A 67 9.16 0.26 -8.01
CA GLY A 67 10.51 0.67 -7.57
C GLY A 67 10.60 2.05 -6.94
N LYS A 68 9.60 2.88 -7.09
CA LYS A 68 9.64 4.27 -6.63
C LYS A 68 8.87 4.48 -5.34
N GLY A 69 9.43 5.26 -4.43
CA GLY A 69 8.85 5.52 -3.12
C GLY A 69 7.44 6.13 -3.15
N TYR A 70 7.08 6.89 -4.16
CA TYR A 70 5.72 7.42 -4.32
C TYR A 70 4.71 6.31 -4.67
N GLN A 71 5.13 5.25 -5.34
CA GLN A 71 4.28 4.11 -5.67
C GLN A 71 3.92 3.28 -4.42
N TYR A 72 4.73 3.35 -3.36
CA TYR A 72 4.47 2.67 -2.07
C TYR A 72 3.32 3.31 -1.28
N GLN A 73 2.83 4.43 -1.73
CA GLN A 73 1.70 5.13 -1.12
C GLN A 73 0.35 4.69 -1.68
N MET A 74 0.33 3.70 -2.58
CA MET A 74 -0.93 3.16 -3.10
C MET A 74 -1.76 2.53 -1.97
N PRO A 75 -3.09 2.72 -2.00
CA PRO A 75 -3.95 2.11 -1.00
C PRO A 75 -3.84 0.60 -1.03
N LEU A 76 -3.75 0.01 0.17
CA LEU A 76 -3.80 -1.44 0.34
C LEU A 76 -5.25 -1.90 0.08
N LEU A 77 -5.55 -2.26 -1.16
CA LEU A 77 -6.88 -2.67 -1.61
C LEU A 77 -6.94 -4.18 -1.87
N ASP A 78 -7.80 -4.88 -1.13
CA ASP A 78 -8.18 -6.28 -1.39
C ASP A 78 -6.98 -7.21 -1.63
N PHE A 79 -6.15 -7.39 -0.59
CA PHE A 79 -5.00 -8.27 -0.62
C PHE A 79 -5.33 -9.68 -0.17
N GLU A 80 -4.65 -10.64 -0.78
CA GLU A 80 -4.64 -12.03 -0.35
C GLU A 80 -3.54 -12.25 0.70
N ARG A 81 -2.30 -11.78 0.40
CA ARG A 81 -1.16 -11.92 1.30
C ARG A 81 -0.07 -10.90 1.00
N ILE A 82 0.73 -10.63 2.03
CA ILE A 82 1.96 -9.84 1.95
C ILE A 82 3.10 -10.69 2.49
N GLU A 83 4.15 -10.84 1.69
CA GLU A 83 5.36 -11.57 2.05
C GLU A 83 6.50 -10.58 2.20
N VAL A 84 7.18 -10.61 3.35
CA VAL A 84 8.33 -9.75 3.63
C VAL A 84 9.58 -10.63 3.75
N LEU A 85 10.43 -10.57 2.73
CA LEU A 85 11.67 -11.32 2.62
C LEU A 85 12.82 -10.41 3.05
N ARG A 86 13.45 -10.72 4.17
CA ARG A 86 14.49 -9.89 4.78
C ARG A 86 15.89 -10.33 4.37
N GLY A 87 16.67 -9.38 3.87
CA GLY A 87 18.02 -9.59 3.36
C GLY A 87 18.06 -9.70 1.83
N PRO A 88 19.25 -9.78 1.23
CA PRO A 88 19.42 -9.77 -0.23
C PRO A 88 18.66 -10.87 -0.95
N GLN A 89 17.89 -10.49 -1.96
CA GLN A 89 17.04 -11.39 -2.76
C GLN A 89 17.31 -11.29 -4.27
N SER A 90 18.51 -10.85 -4.66
CA SER A 90 18.84 -10.55 -6.06
C SER A 90 18.74 -11.75 -7.02
N VAL A 91 18.88 -12.98 -6.51
CA VAL A 91 18.78 -14.19 -7.34
C VAL A 91 17.36 -14.44 -7.84
N LEU A 92 16.35 -14.17 -7.00
CA LEU A 92 14.94 -14.44 -7.34
C LEU A 92 14.21 -13.20 -7.89
N PHE A 93 14.57 -12.03 -7.36
CA PHE A 93 13.83 -10.78 -7.63
C PHE A 93 14.63 -9.73 -8.41
N GLY A 94 15.90 -10.00 -8.69
CA GLY A 94 16.75 -9.13 -9.51
C GLY A 94 17.26 -7.88 -8.77
N LYS A 95 17.29 -6.76 -9.49
CA LYS A 95 17.89 -5.50 -9.00
C LYS A 95 17.11 -4.90 -7.82
N ASN A 96 17.79 -4.02 -7.07
CA ASN A 96 17.19 -3.19 -6.00
C ASN A 96 16.61 -4.00 -4.81
N THR A 97 17.12 -5.21 -4.59
CA THR A 97 16.67 -6.12 -3.53
C THR A 97 17.75 -6.39 -2.47
N ILE A 98 18.61 -5.39 -2.24
CA ILE A 98 19.76 -5.50 -1.32
C ILE A 98 19.28 -5.57 0.14
N GLY A 99 18.30 -4.77 0.51
CA GLY A 99 17.71 -4.78 1.86
C GLY A 99 16.70 -5.90 2.05
N GLY A 100 15.99 -6.25 0.98
CA GLY A 100 14.93 -7.26 1.00
C GLY A 100 13.86 -7.02 -0.06
N VAL A 101 12.74 -7.72 0.09
CA VAL A 101 11.59 -7.65 -0.81
C VAL A 101 10.30 -7.61 -0.01
N VAL A 102 9.37 -6.80 -0.43
CA VAL A 102 7.95 -6.86 -0.08
C VAL A 102 7.19 -7.36 -1.29
N ASN A 103 6.66 -8.56 -1.22
CA ASN A 103 5.87 -9.16 -2.29
C ASN A 103 4.40 -9.19 -1.89
N ILE A 104 3.55 -8.54 -2.67
CA ILE A 104 2.13 -8.38 -2.43
C ILE A 104 1.38 -9.17 -3.48
N THR A 105 0.50 -10.04 -3.01
CA THR A 105 -0.44 -10.75 -3.86
C THR A 105 -1.83 -10.18 -3.61
N THR A 106 -2.49 -9.73 -4.66
CA THR A 106 -3.86 -9.25 -4.58
C THR A 106 -4.83 -10.41 -4.77
N SER A 107 -6.01 -10.30 -4.15
CA SER A 107 -7.06 -11.33 -4.29
C SER A 107 -7.45 -11.52 -5.75
N SER A 108 -7.62 -12.76 -6.15
CA SER A 108 -8.03 -13.17 -7.49
C SER A 108 -9.39 -13.86 -7.42
N PRO A 109 -10.19 -13.81 -8.49
CA PRO A 109 -11.40 -14.63 -8.57
C PRO A 109 -11.02 -16.11 -8.71
N ASN A 110 -11.90 -17.01 -8.27
CA ASN A 110 -11.75 -18.45 -8.43
C ASN A 110 -12.90 -18.99 -9.28
N ILE A 111 -12.57 -19.91 -10.19
CA ILE A 111 -13.57 -20.64 -10.98
C ILE A 111 -14.35 -21.59 -10.07
N GLY A 112 -15.65 -21.68 -10.28
CA GLY A 112 -16.54 -22.54 -9.48
C GLY A 112 -16.82 -22.02 -8.05
N SER A 113 -16.33 -20.83 -7.68
CA SER A 113 -16.72 -20.20 -6.41
C SER A 113 -18.15 -19.70 -6.47
N GLU A 114 -18.79 -19.61 -5.31
CA GLU A 114 -20.04 -18.88 -5.17
C GLU A 114 -19.78 -17.36 -5.19
N PHE A 115 -20.85 -16.57 -5.25
CA PHE A 115 -20.73 -15.12 -5.06
C PHE A 115 -20.19 -14.83 -3.66
N GLU A 116 -19.10 -14.06 -3.63
CA GLU A 116 -18.51 -13.56 -2.39
C GLU A 116 -18.48 -12.04 -2.43
N GLY A 117 -18.91 -11.40 -1.35
CA GLY A 117 -18.87 -9.95 -1.20
C GLY A 117 -18.28 -9.54 0.14
N MET A 118 -17.48 -8.46 0.13
CA MET A 118 -16.92 -7.83 1.31
C MET A 118 -17.17 -6.32 1.27
N VAL A 119 -17.60 -5.77 2.39
CA VAL A 119 -17.64 -4.32 2.63
C VAL A 119 -16.97 -4.07 3.95
N SER A 120 -16.00 -3.16 3.98
CA SER A 120 -15.37 -2.71 5.21
C SER A 120 -15.38 -1.19 5.30
N ALA A 121 -15.58 -0.69 6.52
CA ALA A 121 -15.47 0.73 6.85
C ALA A 121 -14.68 0.86 8.15
N GLU A 122 -13.70 1.76 8.14
CA GLU A 122 -12.83 2.05 9.28
C GLU A 122 -12.79 3.55 9.52
N TYR A 123 -12.79 3.93 10.77
CA TYR A 123 -12.63 5.32 11.20
C TYR A 123 -11.60 5.41 12.31
N VAL A 124 -10.57 6.23 12.11
CA VAL A 124 -9.52 6.53 13.09
C VAL A 124 -9.67 7.96 13.57
N PRO A 125 -10.22 8.18 14.79
CA PRO A 125 -10.57 9.52 15.28
C PRO A 125 -9.39 10.49 15.39
N ASP A 126 -8.22 10.00 15.83
CA ASP A 126 -7.03 10.82 16.09
C ASP A 126 -6.53 11.57 14.85
N TRP A 127 -6.79 11.03 13.67
CA TRP A 127 -6.37 11.61 12.40
C TRP A 127 -7.55 11.97 11.51
N ASN A 128 -8.77 11.84 12.03
CA ASN A 128 -10.01 11.93 11.27
C ASN A 128 -9.92 11.17 9.93
N SER A 129 -9.35 9.97 10.02
CA SER A 129 -9.14 9.12 8.85
C SER A 129 -10.32 8.18 8.66
N ARG A 130 -10.86 8.17 7.44
CA ARG A 130 -11.97 7.32 7.01
C ARG A 130 -11.51 6.44 5.88
N LYS A 131 -11.74 5.16 6.00
CA LYS A 131 -11.44 4.19 4.96
C LYS A 131 -12.67 3.37 4.67
N THR A 132 -13.00 3.25 3.39
CA THR A 132 -14.08 2.38 2.92
C THR A 132 -13.53 1.50 1.82
N GLN A 133 -13.84 0.21 1.89
CA GLN A 133 -13.47 -0.75 0.86
C GLN A 133 -14.65 -1.67 0.56
N LEU A 134 -14.74 -2.07 -0.69
CA LEU A 134 -15.67 -3.08 -1.16
C LEU A 134 -14.94 -4.02 -2.13
N ALA A 135 -15.28 -5.28 -2.10
CA ALA A 135 -14.82 -6.26 -3.06
C ALA A 135 -15.92 -7.30 -3.29
N ALA A 136 -16.03 -7.78 -4.51
CA ALA A 136 -16.96 -8.84 -4.87
C ALA A 136 -16.34 -9.78 -5.92
N THR A 137 -16.52 -11.09 -5.71
CA THR A 137 -16.26 -12.13 -6.70
C THR A 137 -17.58 -12.55 -7.35
N LEU A 138 -17.62 -12.49 -8.66
CA LEU A 138 -18.75 -12.75 -9.50
C LEU A 138 -18.44 -13.99 -10.37
N PRO A 139 -19.02 -15.15 -10.08
CA PRO A 139 -18.99 -16.29 -11.00
C PRO A 139 -19.86 -15.95 -12.21
N VAL A 140 -19.23 -15.86 -13.39
CA VAL A 140 -19.94 -15.52 -14.64
C VAL A 140 -20.36 -16.79 -15.37
N SER A 141 -19.49 -17.79 -15.37
CA SER A 141 -19.74 -19.12 -15.94
C SER A 141 -18.83 -20.15 -15.29
N ASP A 142 -18.96 -21.42 -15.72
CA ASP A 142 -18.09 -22.51 -15.25
C ASP A 142 -16.59 -22.32 -15.67
N THR A 143 -16.34 -21.40 -16.59
CA THR A 143 -14.99 -21.13 -17.10
C THR A 143 -14.54 -19.68 -16.94
N LEU A 144 -15.40 -18.79 -16.40
CA LEU A 144 -15.09 -17.36 -16.24
C LEU A 144 -15.54 -16.85 -14.89
N ALA A 145 -14.62 -16.28 -14.14
CA ALA A 145 -14.90 -15.57 -12.90
C ALA A 145 -14.31 -14.15 -12.95
N LEU A 146 -15.03 -13.20 -12.37
CA LEU A 146 -14.60 -11.81 -12.24
C LEU A 146 -14.49 -11.44 -10.76
N ARG A 147 -13.56 -10.53 -10.45
CA ARG A 147 -13.49 -9.88 -9.15
C ARG A 147 -13.34 -8.39 -9.33
N VAL A 148 -14.16 -7.62 -8.62
CA VAL A 148 -14.10 -6.16 -8.58
C VAL A 148 -13.79 -5.75 -7.16
N ALA A 149 -12.84 -4.84 -7.00
CA ALA A 149 -12.54 -4.22 -5.72
C ALA A 149 -12.44 -2.70 -5.89
N ALA A 150 -12.96 -1.96 -4.93
CA ALA A 150 -12.86 -0.50 -4.88
C ALA A 150 -12.60 -0.04 -3.45
N GLY A 151 -11.84 1.05 -3.30
CA GLY A 151 -11.53 1.60 -2.00
C GLY A 151 -11.31 3.10 -2.05
N ARG A 152 -11.66 3.77 -0.95
CA ARG A 152 -11.40 5.19 -0.72
C ARG A 152 -10.87 5.39 0.70
N THR A 153 -9.84 6.20 0.82
CA THR A 153 -9.27 6.61 2.10
C THR A 153 -9.17 8.13 2.10
N GLU A 154 -9.69 8.75 3.13
CA GLU A 154 -9.61 10.18 3.37
C GLU A 154 -8.97 10.40 4.75
N THR A 155 -8.03 11.33 4.85
CA THR A 155 -7.39 11.71 6.11
C THR A 155 -7.28 13.22 6.15
N ASP A 156 -7.82 13.83 7.18
CA ASP A 156 -7.81 15.29 7.34
C ASP A 156 -6.49 15.83 7.96
N GLY A 157 -5.63 14.93 8.44
CA GLY A 157 -4.35 15.30 9.04
C GLY A 157 -4.42 15.51 10.55
N PHE A 158 -3.30 15.94 11.13
CA PHE A 158 -3.12 16.02 12.58
C PHE A 158 -2.30 17.25 13.04
N VAL A 159 -1.86 18.08 12.11
CA VAL A 159 -1.11 19.31 12.39
C VAL A 159 -1.96 20.50 11.99
N ASP A 160 -2.28 21.35 12.96
CA ASP A 160 -3.01 22.60 12.69
C ASP A 160 -2.11 23.60 11.97
N ASN A 161 -2.48 23.98 10.77
CA ASN A 161 -1.84 25.05 10.04
C ASN A 161 -2.47 26.41 10.43
N VAL A 162 -1.72 27.20 11.20
CA VAL A 162 -2.21 28.49 11.71
C VAL A 162 -2.51 29.54 10.63
N TYR A 163 -1.97 29.35 9.43
CA TYR A 163 -2.18 30.25 8.29
C TYR A 163 -3.44 29.90 7.51
N THR A 164 -3.59 28.63 7.13
CA THR A 164 -4.74 28.17 6.34
C THR A 164 -5.95 27.87 7.22
N ARG A 165 -5.73 27.65 8.52
CA ARG A 165 -6.70 27.18 9.52
C ARG A 165 -7.25 25.78 9.24
N ASP A 166 -6.52 25.03 8.43
CA ASP A 166 -6.81 23.63 8.11
C ASP A 166 -5.85 22.72 8.86
N THR A 167 -6.22 21.46 8.99
CA THR A 167 -5.32 20.42 9.45
C THR A 167 -4.54 19.83 8.28
N GLU A 168 -3.29 19.42 8.51
CA GLU A 168 -2.38 18.87 7.50
C GLU A 168 -1.63 17.64 8.05
N PRO A 169 -1.15 16.74 7.18
CA PRO A 169 -1.41 16.64 5.75
C PRO A 169 -2.78 16.03 5.48
N GLN A 170 -3.52 16.61 4.54
CA GLN A 170 -4.74 15.99 4.02
C GLN A 170 -4.36 15.01 2.92
N VAL A 171 -4.93 13.82 2.96
CA VAL A 171 -4.66 12.77 1.98
C VAL A 171 -5.97 12.16 1.54
N GLU A 172 -6.21 12.16 0.25
CA GLU A 172 -7.31 11.45 -0.38
C GLU A 172 -6.73 10.42 -1.36
N MET A 173 -7.15 9.18 -1.21
CA MET A 173 -6.75 8.09 -2.08
C MET A 173 -7.98 7.32 -2.54
N SER A 174 -8.07 7.03 -3.82
CA SER A 174 -9.09 6.15 -4.38
C SER A 174 -8.45 5.13 -5.32
N ALA A 175 -8.97 3.92 -5.32
CA ALA A 175 -8.53 2.88 -6.23
C ALA A 175 -9.67 1.94 -6.60
N VAL A 176 -9.60 1.43 -7.83
CA VAL A 176 -10.48 0.38 -8.34
C VAL A 176 -9.63 -0.66 -9.03
N ARG A 177 -9.93 -1.92 -8.81
CA ARG A 177 -9.30 -3.06 -9.51
C ARG A 177 -10.38 -3.99 -10.04
N VAL A 178 -10.20 -4.41 -11.28
CA VAL A 178 -10.97 -5.47 -11.93
C VAL A 178 -10.03 -6.59 -12.29
N SER A 179 -10.36 -7.79 -11.89
CA SER A 179 -9.62 -9.01 -12.18
C SER A 179 -10.55 -10.02 -12.87
N ALA A 180 -10.04 -10.69 -13.87
CA ALA A 180 -10.73 -11.76 -14.59
C ALA A 180 -9.86 -13.01 -14.61
N LEU A 181 -10.46 -14.15 -14.41
CA LEU A 181 -9.86 -15.46 -14.58
C LEU A 181 -10.72 -16.25 -15.56
N TRP A 182 -10.11 -16.69 -16.65
CA TRP A 182 -10.77 -17.44 -17.71
C TRP A 182 -10.01 -18.72 -18.00
N THR A 183 -10.70 -19.85 -17.87
CA THR A 183 -10.17 -21.21 -18.14
C THR A 183 -11.02 -21.87 -19.23
N PRO A 184 -10.79 -21.57 -20.53
CA PRO A 184 -11.61 -22.08 -21.62
C PRO A 184 -11.55 -23.59 -21.75
N ASP A 185 -10.46 -24.20 -21.34
CA ASP A 185 -10.20 -25.65 -21.34
C ASP A 185 -9.27 -26.02 -20.17
N ASP A 186 -9.02 -27.33 -19.96
CA ASP A 186 -8.24 -27.82 -18.82
C ASP A 186 -6.74 -27.44 -18.87
N ASP A 187 -6.23 -27.07 -20.05
CA ASP A 187 -4.81 -26.75 -20.25
C ASP A 187 -4.53 -25.24 -20.34
N THR A 188 -5.58 -24.41 -20.41
CA THR A 188 -5.44 -22.97 -20.65
C THR A 188 -5.99 -22.14 -19.49
N GLU A 189 -5.15 -21.31 -18.93
CA GLU A 189 -5.56 -20.31 -17.93
C GLU A 189 -5.15 -18.90 -18.39
N VAL A 190 -6.10 -17.98 -18.43
CA VAL A 190 -5.88 -16.57 -18.74
C VAL A 190 -6.29 -15.71 -17.55
N SER A 191 -5.33 -15.01 -16.96
CA SER A 191 -5.56 -14.06 -15.89
C SER A 191 -5.31 -12.63 -16.37
N LEU A 192 -6.28 -11.75 -16.14
CA LEU A 192 -6.17 -10.33 -16.44
C LEU A 192 -6.48 -9.53 -15.18
N LYS A 193 -5.61 -8.57 -14.84
CA LYS A 193 -5.84 -7.61 -13.77
C LYS A 193 -5.62 -6.19 -14.28
N VAL A 194 -6.59 -5.31 -14.03
CA VAL A 194 -6.51 -3.89 -14.36
C VAL A 194 -6.80 -3.11 -13.09
N ALA A 195 -5.88 -2.22 -12.71
CA ALA A 195 -6.04 -1.35 -11.54
C ALA A 195 -5.85 0.11 -11.94
N LEU A 196 -6.72 0.95 -11.42
CA LEU A 196 -6.66 2.40 -11.55
C LEU A 196 -6.68 2.99 -10.14
N GLY A 197 -5.86 3.98 -9.90
CA GLY A 197 -5.83 4.67 -8.60
C GLY A 197 -5.41 6.11 -8.76
N ASP A 198 -5.93 6.93 -7.87
CA ASP A 198 -5.58 8.33 -7.73
C ASP A 198 -5.21 8.65 -6.28
N THR A 199 -4.25 9.57 -6.10
CA THR A 199 -3.83 10.02 -4.79
C THR A 199 -3.61 11.52 -4.81
N GLU A 200 -4.41 12.24 -4.06
CA GLU A 200 -4.25 13.67 -3.82
C GLU A 200 -3.72 13.89 -2.40
N ARG A 201 -2.71 14.74 -2.30
CA ARG A 201 -2.15 15.14 -1.00
C ARG A 201 -2.04 16.65 -0.95
N ARG A 202 -2.55 17.24 0.13
CA ARG A 202 -2.45 18.67 0.43
C ARG A 202 -1.71 18.86 1.76
N GLY A 203 -0.82 19.86 1.77
CA GLY A 203 -0.02 20.17 2.95
C GLY A 203 1.18 19.24 3.16
N GLN A 204 1.99 19.59 4.14
CA GLN A 204 3.21 18.87 4.51
C GLN A 204 3.15 18.40 5.94
N ALA A 205 3.46 17.14 6.17
CA ALA A 205 3.67 16.62 7.53
C ALA A 205 5.05 17.05 8.04
N GLY A 206 5.16 18.26 8.54
CA GLY A 206 6.41 18.75 9.11
C GLY A 206 6.16 19.93 10.03
N THR A 207 6.73 19.89 11.23
CA THR A 207 6.74 21.02 12.15
C THR A 207 8.10 21.68 12.13
N VAL A 208 8.12 23.01 12.16
CA VAL A 208 9.36 23.78 12.34
C VAL A 208 9.67 23.84 13.83
N SER A 209 10.73 23.17 14.24
CA SER A 209 11.11 23.04 15.67
C SER A 209 11.89 24.24 16.23
N ASN A 210 12.24 25.27 15.42
CA ASN A 210 13.00 26.45 15.83
C ASN A 210 12.40 27.74 15.24
N TRP A 211 11.25 28.15 15.78
CA TRP A 211 10.60 29.39 15.38
C TRP A 211 11.47 30.64 15.60
N ASP A 212 12.30 30.65 16.63
CA ASP A 212 13.11 31.81 16.99
C ASP A 212 14.18 32.21 15.95
N ARG A 213 14.47 31.34 15.00
CA ARG A 213 15.42 31.59 13.91
C ARG A 213 14.79 31.87 12.54
N LEU A 214 13.49 31.70 12.40
CA LEU A 214 12.80 31.84 11.11
C LEU A 214 11.94 33.10 11.01
N VAL A 215 11.70 33.79 12.11
CA VAL A 215 10.98 35.06 12.10
C VAL A 215 11.96 36.23 12.14
N THR A 216 12.73 36.40 11.10
CA THR A 216 13.17 37.71 10.65
C THR A 216 12.21 38.20 9.59
N VAL A 217 11.08 38.74 10.00
CA VAL A 217 10.27 39.57 9.11
C VAL A 217 11.07 40.87 8.92
N PRO A 218 11.52 41.20 7.70
CA PRO A 218 12.06 42.54 7.44
C PRO A 218 10.93 43.56 7.73
N GLN A 219 11.21 44.52 8.56
CA GLN A 219 10.36 45.67 8.72
C GLN A 219 10.42 46.57 7.49
#